data_3d7109e6030c5e5da530e739dda84cfd
#
_entry.id   3d7109e6030c5e5da530e739dda84cfd
#
_cell.length_a   1.000
_cell.length_b   1.000
_cell.length_c   1.000
_cell.angle_alpha   90.00
_cell.angle_beta   90.00
_cell.angle_gamma   90.00
#
_symmetry.space_group_name_H-M   'P 1'
#
loop_
_entity.id
_entity.type
_entity.pdbx_description
1 polymer ?
#
loop_
_entity_poly.entity_id
_entity_poly.type
_entity_poly.pdbx_seq_one_letter_code
_entity_poly.pdbx_strand_id
1 'polypeptide(L)'
;MKRRNVLLAGTGALALPGLVPSARAQAARTLLLAAPGTPEGFDGDALRPGTQETVVQVYEGLTRYGRIERDGRPYLDNSKIEGHLAESWRVEDGGRRYVFTLRQGVKSFFGNELTSADVEWGWKKSFFQKRTGNFIATVSNVTDVAALSKYEVAFTLAAPSSIFLSALTLYTPSIYDSTEAKKNATADDPWALKWMETNTAGFGAYHAESVRPGEQAVFVANPNYFRGKPFFDRVIYRAVPSGASRVTLLRSRQVQWIDRPTVQQVLDLQRDRNVKVQDVAGRAIASIRMNVAMKPFDDVRVRRALNFALDKQKLLQGVFLGTGEVARSIVPPIVQSYDPSFFAYDYNPDRARGLLAEAGLSSGFECELLFSNIWWWEETMAVQVADQLRGVGVTCRPQRITGSDLRARAAPNRQDMPFFTFEDGPIVLDPVYTLFLLAHSQGVSNRAKYANPRVDALVDEARISPDPAARDRMMREAQKLWMDDAPWLLTAYPQTFEAMAPNVAGWVPHPDEHERWVDLRLS
;
A
#
# COMPACT_ATOMS: atom_id res chain seq x y z
N MET A 1 2.03 -93.61 20.90
CA MET A 1 3.43 -94.00 21.27
C MET A 1 4.25 -92.74 21.40
N LYS A 2 4.52 -92.35 22.64
CA LYS A 2 5.83 -92.19 23.32
C LYS A 2 6.94 -91.63 22.41
N ARG A 3 7.48 -90.45 22.69
CA ARG A 3 8.55 -90.19 23.70
C ARG A 3 8.80 -88.72 23.95
N ARG A 4 8.92 -88.42 25.21
CA ARG A 4 9.55 -87.27 25.89
C ARG A 4 11.06 -87.13 25.54
N ASN A 5 11.60 -85.86 25.57
CA ASN A 5 12.82 -85.46 26.28
C ASN A 5 12.87 -83.96 26.21
N VAL A 6 12.74 -83.17 27.25
CA VAL A 6 13.57 -82.81 28.38
C VAL A 6 14.71 -81.77 28.00
N LEU A 7 14.41 -80.53 28.35
CA LEU A 7 15.16 -79.43 28.94
C LEU A 7 16.68 -79.27 28.63
N LEU A 8 17.01 -78.05 28.25
CA LEU A 8 18.12 -77.33 28.92
C LEU A 8 17.89 -75.78 28.78
N ALA A 9 17.91 -75.14 29.97
CA ALA A 9 17.73 -73.70 30.10
C ALA A 9 19.02 -72.96 29.74
N GLY A 10 18.89 -71.95 28.90
CA GLY A 10 19.94 -70.96 28.63
C GLY A 10 19.37 -69.56 28.83
N THR A 11 19.71 -68.92 29.95
CA THR A 11 19.40 -67.51 30.25
C THR A 11 20.28 -66.61 29.39
N GLY A 12 19.71 -66.19 28.23
CA GLY A 12 20.27 -65.11 27.40
C GLY A 12 19.56 -63.80 27.74
N ALA A 13 20.26 -62.88 28.37
CA ALA A 13 19.78 -61.52 28.58
C ALA A 13 19.66 -60.81 27.23
N LEU A 14 18.44 -60.63 26.74
CA LEU A 14 18.09 -59.76 25.60
C LEU A 14 18.19 -58.30 26.10
N ALA A 15 19.29 -57.62 25.72
CA ALA A 15 19.39 -56.16 25.76
C ALA A 15 18.34 -55.58 24.82
N LEU A 16 17.30 -54.94 25.36
CA LEU A 16 16.37 -54.13 24.61
C LEU A 16 17.12 -52.95 23.98
N PRO A 17 17.03 -52.72 22.66
CA PRO A 17 17.55 -51.50 22.06
C PRO A 17 16.75 -50.34 22.62
N GLY A 18 17.47 -49.39 23.25
CA GLY A 18 16.87 -48.14 23.75
C GLY A 18 16.04 -47.47 22.68
N LEU A 19 14.77 -47.26 22.98
CA LEU A 19 13.89 -46.39 22.20
C LEU A 19 14.49 -44.99 22.23
N VAL A 20 15.24 -44.62 21.18
CA VAL A 20 15.55 -43.24 20.87
C VAL A 20 14.20 -42.55 20.66
N PRO A 21 13.84 -41.53 21.45
CA PRO A 21 12.61 -40.80 21.19
C PRO A 21 12.73 -40.20 19.80
N SER A 22 11.95 -40.71 18.85
CA SER A 22 11.80 -40.08 17.56
C SER A 22 11.33 -38.64 17.83
N ALA A 23 12.17 -37.68 17.56
CA ALA A 23 11.76 -36.29 17.54
C ALA A 23 10.54 -36.21 16.62
N ARG A 24 9.34 -36.10 17.18
CA ARG A 24 8.13 -35.81 16.41
C ARG A 24 8.43 -34.56 15.65
N ALA A 25 8.59 -34.66 14.35
CA ALA A 25 8.62 -33.51 13.47
C ALA A 25 7.37 -32.70 13.78
N GLN A 26 7.54 -31.54 14.40
CA GLN A 26 6.44 -30.65 14.70
C GLN A 26 5.79 -30.30 13.36
N ALA A 27 4.50 -30.58 13.21
CA ALA A 27 3.79 -30.28 11.96
C ALA A 27 4.01 -28.79 11.61
N ALA A 28 4.40 -28.54 10.38
CA ALA A 28 4.70 -27.18 9.90
C ALA A 28 3.48 -26.27 10.11
N ARG A 29 3.66 -25.18 10.81
CA ARG A 29 2.60 -24.19 11.05
C ARG A 29 2.31 -23.45 9.76
N THR A 30 1.14 -23.70 9.19
CA THR A 30 0.74 -23.15 7.91
C THR A 30 -0.36 -22.12 8.10
N LEU A 31 -0.18 -20.92 7.50
CA LEU A 31 -1.22 -19.92 7.31
C LEU A 31 -1.89 -20.17 5.95
N LEU A 32 -3.20 -20.39 5.93
CA LEU A 32 -4.00 -20.48 4.72
C LEU A 32 -4.73 -19.16 4.51
N LEU A 33 -4.43 -18.46 3.41
CA LEU A 33 -5.03 -17.19 3.03
C LEU A 33 -5.78 -17.35 1.72
N ALA A 34 -6.97 -16.79 1.60
CA ALA A 34 -7.74 -16.75 0.36
C ALA A 34 -7.83 -15.31 -0.17
N ALA A 35 -7.34 -15.11 -1.40
CA ALA A 35 -7.29 -13.83 -2.09
C ALA A 35 -8.03 -13.88 -3.43
N PRO A 36 -8.33 -12.73 -4.07
CA PRO A 36 -8.99 -12.70 -5.38
C PRO A 36 -8.23 -13.39 -6.50
N GLY A 37 -6.89 -13.42 -6.44
CA GLY A 37 -6.01 -14.00 -7.44
C GLY A 37 -4.66 -14.40 -6.87
N THR A 38 -3.74 -14.81 -7.72
CA THR A 38 -2.33 -15.04 -7.39
C THR A 38 -1.48 -13.82 -7.75
N PRO A 39 -0.28 -13.65 -7.16
CA PRO A 39 0.64 -12.61 -7.59
C PRO A 39 1.04 -12.79 -9.07
N GLU A 40 1.12 -11.67 -9.79
CA GLU A 40 1.54 -11.61 -11.19
C GLU A 40 3.06 -11.34 -11.34
N GLY A 41 3.85 -11.72 -10.35
CA GLY A 41 5.29 -11.57 -10.31
C GLY A 41 5.79 -11.03 -8.98
N PHE A 42 7.12 -10.99 -8.82
CA PHE A 42 7.79 -10.61 -7.58
C PHE A 42 8.84 -9.51 -7.78
N ASP A 43 8.77 -8.78 -8.87
CA ASP A 43 9.56 -7.55 -9.01
C ASP A 43 8.95 -6.45 -8.13
N GLY A 44 9.61 -6.11 -7.03
CA GLY A 44 9.12 -5.10 -6.08
C GLY A 44 9.02 -3.68 -6.64
N ASP A 45 9.62 -3.40 -7.81
CA ASP A 45 9.47 -2.13 -8.50
C ASP A 45 8.30 -2.10 -9.49
N ALA A 46 7.59 -3.24 -9.66
CA ALA A 46 6.46 -3.36 -10.56
C ALA A 46 5.15 -3.48 -9.76
N LEU A 47 4.27 -2.48 -9.87
CA LEU A 47 2.93 -2.53 -9.27
C LEU A 47 1.99 -3.36 -10.15
N ARG A 48 1.88 -4.66 -9.88
CA ARG A 48 0.97 -5.58 -10.54
C ARG A 48 -0.06 -6.15 -9.54
N PRO A 49 -1.23 -6.64 -9.99
CA PRO A 49 -2.19 -7.30 -9.10
C PRO A 49 -1.56 -8.43 -8.29
N GLY A 50 -1.87 -8.50 -6.98
CA GLY A 50 -1.36 -9.49 -6.06
C GLY A 50 0.15 -9.40 -5.74
N THR A 51 0.89 -8.56 -6.46
CA THR A 51 2.33 -8.40 -6.25
C THR A 51 2.63 -7.65 -4.97
N GLN A 52 1.94 -6.55 -4.69
CA GLN A 52 2.21 -5.72 -3.51
C GLN A 52 2.01 -6.49 -2.21
N GLU A 53 0.94 -7.25 -2.11
CA GLU A 53 0.57 -8.06 -0.94
C GLU A 53 1.63 -9.13 -0.61
N THR A 54 2.38 -9.54 -1.62
CA THR A 54 3.37 -10.62 -1.49
C THR A 54 4.81 -10.14 -1.44
N VAL A 55 5.19 -9.10 -2.18
CA VAL A 55 6.57 -8.58 -2.16
C VAL A 55 6.94 -7.94 -0.83
N VAL A 56 5.98 -7.40 -0.08
CA VAL A 56 6.17 -6.90 1.29
C VAL A 56 6.55 -7.99 2.30
N GLN A 57 6.42 -9.27 1.93
CA GLN A 57 6.84 -10.40 2.75
C GLN A 57 8.29 -10.81 2.44
N VAL A 58 8.79 -10.40 1.26
CA VAL A 58 10.07 -10.83 0.69
C VAL A 58 11.14 -9.75 0.79
N TYR A 59 10.75 -8.48 0.60
CA TYR A 59 11.66 -7.35 0.59
C TYR A 59 11.42 -6.44 1.78
N GLU A 60 12.51 -5.89 2.30
CA GLU A 60 12.50 -5.01 3.47
C GLU A 60 13.12 -3.66 3.11
N GLY A 61 12.72 -2.60 3.81
CA GLY A 61 13.32 -1.27 3.70
C GLY A 61 14.60 -1.11 4.52
N LEU A 62 15.37 -0.06 4.26
CA LEU A 62 16.49 0.33 5.12
C LEU A 62 16.04 0.84 6.48
N THR A 63 14.90 1.53 6.50
CA THR A 63 14.27 2.10 7.69
C THR A 63 12.88 1.51 7.87
N ARG A 64 12.27 1.81 9.01
CA ARG A 64 10.86 1.47 9.30
C ARG A 64 10.24 2.56 10.17
N TYR A 65 8.92 2.60 10.23
CA TYR A 65 8.22 3.38 11.26
C TYR A 65 8.40 2.76 12.64
N GLY A 66 8.41 3.61 13.67
CA GLY A 66 8.34 3.17 15.06
C GLY A 66 7.06 2.37 15.33
N ARG A 67 6.98 1.74 16.51
CA ARG A 67 5.77 1.03 16.97
C ARG A 67 5.29 1.61 18.27
N ILE A 68 3.99 1.78 18.38
CA ILE A 68 3.29 2.20 19.59
C ILE A 68 2.12 1.25 19.86
N GLU A 69 1.68 1.23 21.11
CA GLU A 69 0.46 0.54 21.50
C GLU A 69 -0.61 1.56 21.86
N ARG A 70 -1.82 1.39 21.34
CA ARG A 70 -3.00 2.18 21.67
C ARG A 70 -4.16 1.22 21.95
N ASP A 71 -4.80 1.33 23.12
CA ASP A 71 -5.93 0.50 23.52
C ASP A 71 -5.66 -1.01 23.41
N GLY A 72 -4.43 -1.45 23.77
CA GLY A 72 -4.00 -2.84 23.69
C GLY A 72 -3.77 -3.37 22.27
N ARG A 73 -3.68 -2.48 21.28
CA ARG A 73 -3.40 -2.81 19.88
C ARG A 73 -2.11 -2.18 19.39
N PRO A 74 -1.29 -2.90 18.62
CA PRO A 74 -0.09 -2.35 18.02
C PRO A 74 -0.46 -1.46 16.81
N TYR A 75 0.19 -0.30 16.73
CA TYR A 75 0.13 0.63 15.60
C TYR A 75 1.53 1.04 15.19
N LEU A 76 1.67 1.57 13.98
CA LEU A 76 2.89 2.23 13.57
C LEU A 76 2.89 3.70 14.01
N ASP A 77 4.04 4.15 14.49
CA ASP A 77 4.30 5.55 14.80
C ASP A 77 5.01 6.21 13.63
N ASN A 78 4.24 6.89 12.78
CA ASN A 78 4.77 7.58 11.60
C ASN A 78 5.53 8.88 11.92
N SER A 79 5.53 9.31 13.18
CA SER A 79 6.37 10.43 13.64
C SER A 79 7.82 10.01 13.90
N LYS A 80 8.10 8.69 13.96
CA LYS A 80 9.39 8.14 14.31
C LYS A 80 9.90 7.18 13.23
N ILE A 81 11.07 7.48 12.69
CA ILE A 81 11.78 6.59 11.76
C ILE A 81 12.91 5.89 12.51
N GLU A 82 12.95 4.57 12.40
CA GLU A 82 13.94 3.69 13.03
C GLU A 82 14.73 2.94 11.95
N GLY A 83 15.94 2.50 12.31
CA GLY A 83 16.71 1.58 11.46
C GLY A 83 16.01 0.23 11.32
N HIS A 84 16.13 -0.39 10.13
CA HIS A 84 15.62 -1.73 9.86
C HIS A 84 16.69 -2.64 9.26
N LEU A 85 16.89 -2.69 7.95
CA LEU A 85 18.09 -3.32 7.39
C LEU A 85 19.35 -2.48 7.64
N ALA A 86 19.21 -1.17 7.78
CA ALA A 86 20.27 -0.32 8.34
C ALA A 86 20.17 -0.27 9.87
N GLU A 87 21.32 -0.25 10.56
CA GLU A 87 21.37 -0.01 12.01
C GLU A 87 21.36 1.47 12.35
N SER A 88 22.02 2.27 11.50
CA SER A 88 22.18 3.71 11.68
C SER A 88 22.48 4.40 10.36
N TRP A 89 22.44 5.71 10.40
CA TRP A 89 22.90 6.55 9.29
C TRP A 89 23.51 7.86 9.80
N ARG A 90 24.37 8.45 9.00
CA ARG A 90 24.88 9.80 9.21
C ARG A 90 24.51 10.68 8.01
N VAL A 91 24.28 11.94 8.29
CA VAL A 91 23.90 12.94 7.29
C VAL A 91 25.10 13.86 7.04
N GLU A 92 25.48 14.02 5.79
CA GLU A 92 26.63 14.78 5.34
C GLU A 92 26.17 15.83 4.31
N ASP A 93 27.08 16.74 3.95
CA ASP A 93 26.86 17.73 2.89
C ASP A 93 25.53 18.49 3.00
N GLY A 94 25.20 18.97 4.21
CA GLY A 94 23.98 19.75 4.43
C GLY A 94 22.70 19.03 4.08
N GLY A 95 22.66 17.70 4.23
CA GLY A 95 21.47 16.87 3.93
C GLY A 95 21.42 16.36 2.50
N ARG A 96 22.48 16.52 1.71
CA ARG A 96 22.56 15.99 0.34
C ARG A 96 23.26 14.66 0.24
N ARG A 97 23.84 14.17 1.35
CA ARG A 97 24.45 12.86 1.39
C ARG A 97 24.06 12.13 2.68
N TYR A 98 23.58 10.91 2.53
CA TYR A 98 23.30 10.00 3.65
C TYR A 98 24.15 8.76 3.51
N VAL A 99 24.86 8.38 4.58
CA VAL A 99 25.62 7.14 4.61
C VAL A 99 25.00 6.22 5.65
N PHE A 100 24.47 5.11 5.19
CA PHE A 100 23.85 4.09 6.04
C PHE A 100 24.86 3.01 6.39
N THR A 101 24.86 2.61 7.66
CA THR A 101 25.56 1.41 8.14
C THR A 101 24.54 0.28 8.18
N LEU A 102 24.78 -0.77 7.40
CA LEU A 102 23.91 -1.93 7.31
C LEU A 102 24.09 -2.85 8.51
N ARG A 103 23.02 -3.52 8.89
CA ARG A 103 23.02 -4.58 9.89
C ARG A 103 23.85 -5.75 9.40
N GLN A 104 24.83 -6.20 10.22
CA GLN A 104 25.67 -7.34 9.88
C GLN A 104 24.96 -8.67 10.14
N GLY A 105 25.33 -9.71 9.40
CA GLY A 105 24.80 -11.06 9.57
C GLY A 105 23.36 -11.25 9.10
N VAL A 106 22.74 -10.26 8.44
CA VAL A 106 21.44 -10.42 7.78
C VAL A 106 21.60 -11.35 6.59
N LYS A 107 20.81 -12.42 6.52
CA LYS A 107 20.91 -13.41 5.44
C LYS A 107 19.58 -13.57 4.71
N SER A 108 19.68 -13.74 3.39
CA SER A 108 18.56 -14.14 2.55
C SER A 108 18.13 -15.59 2.83
N PHE A 109 17.04 -16.01 2.21
CA PHE A 109 16.63 -17.42 2.21
C PHE A 109 17.74 -18.35 1.68
N PHE A 110 18.51 -17.90 0.71
CA PHE A 110 19.61 -18.65 0.09
C PHE A 110 20.90 -18.66 0.93
N GLY A 111 20.90 -17.94 2.07
CA GLY A 111 22.05 -17.86 2.96
C GLY A 111 23.09 -16.80 2.58
N ASN A 112 22.87 -16.05 1.48
CA ASN A 112 23.73 -14.93 1.09
C ASN A 112 23.57 -13.79 2.10
N GLU A 113 24.67 -13.18 2.51
CA GLU A 113 24.67 -12.08 3.47
C GLU A 113 24.37 -10.75 2.78
N LEU A 114 23.52 -9.93 3.40
CA LEU A 114 23.23 -8.56 2.96
C LEU A 114 24.51 -7.71 2.98
N THR A 115 24.77 -7.05 1.88
CA THR A 115 25.86 -6.10 1.72
C THR A 115 25.37 -4.80 1.07
N SER A 116 26.22 -3.78 1.10
CA SER A 116 25.96 -2.51 0.40
C SER A 116 25.79 -2.67 -1.11
N ALA A 117 26.42 -3.70 -1.70
CA ALA A 117 26.26 -4.01 -3.13
C ALA A 117 24.84 -4.47 -3.48
N ASP A 118 24.11 -5.05 -2.55
CA ASP A 118 22.71 -5.45 -2.74
C ASP A 118 21.79 -4.23 -2.79
N VAL A 119 22.04 -3.25 -1.92
CA VAL A 119 21.32 -1.96 -1.92
C VAL A 119 21.61 -1.19 -3.21
N GLU A 120 22.89 -1.06 -3.57
CA GLU A 120 23.30 -0.37 -4.80
C GLU A 120 22.67 -1.02 -6.04
N TRP A 121 22.68 -2.35 -6.11
CA TRP A 121 22.12 -3.09 -7.25
C TRP A 121 20.60 -2.86 -7.38
N GLY A 122 19.85 -2.94 -6.29
CA GLY A 122 18.41 -2.73 -6.29
C GLY A 122 18.02 -1.32 -6.75
N TRP A 123 18.75 -0.30 -6.27
CA TRP A 123 18.50 1.08 -6.67
C TRP A 123 18.89 1.35 -8.13
N LYS A 124 20.03 0.82 -8.60
CA LYS A 124 20.42 0.90 -10.02
C LYS A 124 19.42 0.22 -10.94
N LYS A 125 18.87 -0.93 -10.53
CA LYS A 125 17.77 -1.59 -11.22
C LYS A 125 16.53 -0.67 -11.32
N SER A 126 16.15 -0.02 -10.22
CA SER A 126 15.01 0.89 -10.19
C SER A 126 15.23 2.09 -11.11
N PHE A 127 16.42 2.69 -11.12
CA PHE A 127 16.78 3.77 -12.06
C PHE A 127 16.69 3.32 -13.53
N PHE A 128 17.12 2.11 -13.82
CA PHE A 128 17.03 1.53 -15.17
C PHE A 128 15.57 1.33 -15.60
N GLN A 129 14.74 0.76 -14.73
CA GLN A 129 13.36 0.43 -15.05
C GLN A 129 12.44 1.66 -15.16
N LYS A 130 12.76 2.77 -14.49
CA LYS A 130 11.96 4.00 -14.46
C LYS A 130 10.49 3.78 -14.04
N ARG A 131 10.27 2.89 -13.06
CA ARG A 131 8.96 2.54 -12.49
C ARG A 131 8.80 3.15 -11.09
N THR A 132 8.07 2.47 -10.22
CA THR A 132 7.73 2.96 -8.86
C THR A 132 8.97 3.30 -8.04
N GLY A 133 10.00 2.48 -8.04
CA GLY A 133 11.23 2.78 -7.32
C GLY A 133 11.92 4.05 -7.83
N ASN A 134 11.95 4.26 -9.14
CA ASN A 134 12.49 5.50 -9.72
C ASN A 134 11.64 6.74 -9.35
N PHE A 135 10.31 6.58 -9.24
CA PHE A 135 9.46 7.67 -8.74
C PHE A 135 9.82 8.02 -7.29
N ILE A 136 10.02 7.03 -6.43
CA ILE A 136 10.47 7.25 -5.04
C ILE A 136 11.83 7.95 -5.01
N ALA A 137 12.77 7.54 -5.86
CA ALA A 137 14.05 8.22 -6.00
C ALA A 137 13.88 9.70 -6.38
N THR A 138 13.04 9.99 -7.38
CA THR A 138 12.77 11.35 -7.87
C THR A 138 12.15 12.22 -6.79
N VAL A 139 11.11 11.76 -6.11
CA VAL A 139 10.42 12.54 -5.07
C VAL A 139 11.31 12.77 -3.86
N SER A 140 12.26 11.87 -3.60
CA SER A 140 13.24 11.96 -2.52
C SER A 140 14.54 12.66 -2.92
N ASN A 141 14.65 13.20 -4.14
CA ASN A 141 15.83 13.82 -4.72
C ASN A 141 17.07 12.89 -4.84
N VAL A 142 16.92 11.57 -4.80
CA VAL A 142 18.04 10.64 -4.91
C VAL A 142 18.53 10.58 -6.36
N THR A 143 19.82 10.84 -6.56
CA THR A 143 20.47 10.82 -7.87
C THR A 143 21.46 9.68 -8.05
N ASP A 144 22.04 9.19 -6.94
CA ASP A 144 23.00 8.10 -6.98
C ASP A 144 22.98 7.30 -5.67
N VAL A 145 23.35 6.01 -5.78
CA VAL A 145 23.54 5.10 -4.65
C VAL A 145 24.82 4.32 -4.90
N ALA A 146 25.75 4.37 -3.98
CA ALA A 146 27.07 3.75 -4.11
C ALA A 146 27.47 2.95 -2.87
N ALA A 147 27.93 1.73 -3.06
CA ALA A 147 28.59 0.93 -2.04
C ALA A 147 29.94 1.53 -1.68
N LEU A 148 30.17 1.88 -0.40
CA LEU A 148 31.43 2.42 0.09
C LEU A 148 32.33 1.35 0.69
N SER A 149 31.74 0.40 1.39
CA SER A 149 32.38 -0.76 1.99
C SER A 149 31.38 -1.91 2.04
N LYS A 150 31.73 -3.05 2.58
CA LYS A 150 30.81 -4.20 2.70
C LYS A 150 29.47 -3.84 3.36
N TYR A 151 29.48 -2.93 4.35
CA TYR A 151 28.30 -2.59 5.14
C TYR A 151 27.98 -1.10 5.16
N GLU A 152 28.62 -0.29 4.33
CA GLU A 152 28.28 1.11 4.20
C GLU A 152 27.82 1.43 2.77
N VAL A 153 26.67 2.08 2.65
CA VAL A 153 26.11 2.54 1.39
C VAL A 153 25.80 4.03 1.49
N ALA A 154 26.22 4.79 0.48
CA ALA A 154 25.96 6.22 0.36
C ALA A 154 24.82 6.48 -0.62
N PHE A 155 23.96 7.40 -0.23
CA PHE A 155 22.94 8.00 -1.10
C PHE A 155 23.32 9.45 -1.34
N THR A 156 23.35 9.85 -2.61
CA THR A 156 23.56 11.22 -3.04
C THR A 156 22.22 11.82 -3.50
N LEU A 157 21.90 12.99 -2.99
CA LEU A 157 20.68 13.73 -3.29
C LEU A 157 21.03 15.02 -4.04
N ALA A 158 20.24 15.38 -5.06
CA ALA A 158 20.37 16.65 -5.78
C ALA A 158 20.13 17.87 -4.87
N ALA A 159 19.23 17.73 -3.89
CA ALA A 159 18.91 18.68 -2.84
C ALA A 159 18.56 17.92 -1.54
N PRO A 160 18.62 18.55 -0.36
CA PRO A 160 18.09 17.96 0.86
C PRO A 160 16.66 17.45 0.66
N SER A 161 16.26 16.42 1.38
CA SER A 161 14.91 15.87 1.27
C SER A 161 14.32 15.57 2.64
N SER A 162 13.22 16.23 2.97
CA SER A 162 12.48 16.01 4.23
C SER A 162 11.79 14.65 4.28
N ILE A 163 11.53 14.04 3.10
CA ILE A 163 10.79 12.77 2.99
C ILE A 163 11.69 11.56 2.76
N PHE A 164 13.00 11.75 2.56
CA PHE A 164 13.90 10.67 2.16
C PHE A 164 13.89 9.48 3.11
N LEU A 165 14.04 9.72 4.42
CA LEU A 165 14.05 8.64 5.41
C LEU A 165 12.70 7.92 5.52
N SER A 166 11.59 8.65 5.39
CA SER A 166 10.24 8.06 5.37
C SER A 166 10.02 7.23 4.11
N ALA A 167 10.55 7.65 2.97
CA ALA A 167 10.47 6.90 1.72
C ALA A 167 11.22 5.56 1.79
N LEU A 168 12.30 5.48 2.56
CA LEU A 168 13.07 4.24 2.77
C LEU A 168 12.38 3.22 3.69
N THR A 169 11.20 3.53 4.25
CA THR A 169 10.36 2.57 4.96
C THR A 169 9.60 1.64 4.01
N LEU A 170 9.52 2.02 2.73
CA LEU A 170 8.86 1.23 1.70
C LEU A 170 9.72 0.04 1.27
N TYR A 171 9.06 -0.96 0.72
CA TYR A 171 9.72 -2.10 0.07
C TYR A 171 10.29 -1.74 -1.32
N THR A 172 9.98 -0.58 -1.85
CA THR A 172 10.46 -0.09 -3.17
C THR A 172 11.15 1.27 -3.02
N PRO A 173 12.33 1.51 -3.61
CA PRO A 173 13.16 0.53 -4.35
C PRO A 173 13.55 -0.68 -3.51
N SER A 174 13.31 -1.88 -4.04
CA SER A 174 13.55 -3.12 -3.28
C SER A 174 15.03 -3.41 -3.10
N ILE A 175 15.37 -3.97 -1.93
CA ILE A 175 16.71 -4.48 -1.63
C ILE A 175 16.70 -5.98 -1.91
N TYR A 176 17.40 -6.36 -2.96
CA TYR A 176 17.46 -7.73 -3.45
C TYR A 176 18.71 -8.44 -2.94
N ASP A 177 18.64 -9.75 -2.76
CA ASP A 177 19.82 -10.61 -2.77
C ASP A 177 20.39 -10.61 -4.20
N SER A 178 21.26 -9.65 -4.46
CA SER A 178 21.84 -9.44 -5.78
C SER A 178 22.76 -10.58 -6.22
N THR A 179 23.29 -11.34 -5.25
CA THR A 179 24.10 -12.53 -5.53
C THR A 179 23.24 -13.61 -6.18
N GLU A 180 22.04 -13.86 -5.66
CA GLU A 180 21.12 -14.83 -6.25
C GLU A 180 20.50 -14.31 -7.55
N ALA A 181 20.05 -13.05 -7.58
CA ALA A 181 19.47 -12.46 -8.77
C ALA A 181 20.42 -12.49 -9.97
N LYS A 182 21.70 -12.17 -9.79
CA LYS A 182 22.73 -12.17 -10.83
C LYS A 182 23.02 -13.56 -11.42
N LYS A 183 22.82 -14.65 -10.67
CA LYS A 183 22.95 -16.02 -11.21
C LYS A 183 21.91 -16.30 -12.28
N ASN A 184 20.77 -15.62 -12.24
CA ASN A 184 19.63 -15.80 -13.12
C ASN A 184 19.50 -14.67 -14.17
N ALA A 185 20.44 -13.73 -14.18
CA ALA A 185 20.54 -12.68 -15.18
C ALA A 185 21.11 -13.22 -16.50
N THR A 186 20.69 -12.63 -17.61
CA THR A 186 21.21 -12.92 -18.96
C THR A 186 21.64 -11.63 -19.65
N ALA A 187 22.30 -11.74 -20.79
CA ALA A 187 22.69 -10.55 -21.58
C ALA A 187 21.46 -9.71 -21.99
N ASP A 188 20.33 -10.36 -22.29
CA ASP A 188 19.08 -9.70 -22.68
C ASP A 188 18.20 -9.32 -21.47
N ASP A 189 18.52 -9.82 -20.27
CA ASP A 189 17.82 -9.53 -19.01
C ASP A 189 18.82 -9.38 -17.86
N PRO A 190 19.61 -8.30 -17.85
CA PRO A 190 20.69 -8.10 -16.87
C PRO A 190 20.18 -7.90 -15.43
N TRP A 191 18.89 -7.69 -15.25
CA TRP A 191 18.24 -7.50 -13.96
C TRP A 191 17.41 -8.70 -13.52
N ALA A 192 17.46 -9.82 -14.25
CA ALA A 192 16.72 -11.06 -13.97
C ALA A 192 15.20 -10.85 -13.82
N LEU A 193 14.60 -9.95 -14.62
CA LEU A 193 13.19 -9.58 -14.53
C LEU A 193 12.28 -10.77 -14.89
N LYS A 194 12.66 -11.56 -15.89
CA LYS A 194 11.92 -12.76 -16.29
C LYS A 194 11.94 -13.82 -15.17
N TRP A 195 13.10 -13.98 -14.53
CA TRP A 195 13.21 -14.90 -13.39
C TRP A 195 12.35 -14.46 -12.21
N MET A 196 12.25 -13.15 -11.95
CA MET A 196 11.41 -12.57 -10.89
C MET A 196 9.90 -12.63 -11.18
N GLU A 197 9.48 -13.11 -12.33
CA GLU A 197 8.05 -13.38 -12.58
C GLU A 197 7.52 -14.52 -11.69
N THR A 198 8.38 -15.46 -11.32
CA THR A 198 7.98 -16.62 -10.50
C THR A 198 8.89 -16.88 -9.29
N ASN A 199 9.97 -16.13 -9.13
CA ASN A 199 10.97 -16.33 -8.08
C ASN A 199 11.23 -15.05 -7.28
N THR A 200 11.76 -15.24 -6.07
CA THR A 200 12.09 -14.14 -5.16
C THR A 200 13.54 -14.23 -4.70
N ALA A 201 14.19 -13.10 -4.53
CA ALA A 201 15.52 -13.00 -3.95
C ALA A 201 15.56 -11.78 -3.03
N GLY A 202 15.22 -11.95 -1.76
CA GLY A 202 15.16 -10.86 -0.79
C GLY A 202 15.64 -11.28 0.60
N PHE A 203 15.68 -10.29 1.49
CA PHE A 203 16.11 -10.45 2.89
C PHE A 203 14.93 -10.46 3.87
N GLY A 204 13.70 -10.56 3.35
CA GLY A 204 12.48 -10.57 4.14
C GLY A 204 12.20 -11.91 4.82
N ALA A 205 11.06 -11.93 5.49
CA ALA A 205 10.64 -13.04 6.35
C ALA A 205 10.25 -14.31 5.57
N TYR A 206 9.87 -14.16 4.30
CA TYR A 206 9.40 -15.27 3.46
C TYR A 206 10.05 -15.27 2.08
N HIS A 207 10.04 -16.44 1.47
CA HIS A 207 10.49 -16.71 0.11
C HIS A 207 9.38 -17.45 -0.65
N ALA A 208 9.15 -17.10 -1.92
CA ALA A 208 8.20 -17.81 -2.78
C ALA A 208 8.79 -19.14 -3.23
N GLU A 209 8.24 -20.23 -2.70
CA GLU A 209 8.64 -21.60 -3.06
C GLU A 209 8.05 -22.01 -4.41
N SER A 210 6.81 -21.62 -4.69
CA SER A 210 6.14 -21.94 -5.96
C SER A 210 4.95 -21.01 -6.23
N VAL A 211 4.68 -20.77 -7.50
CA VAL A 211 3.47 -20.09 -7.97
C VAL A 211 2.80 -20.93 -9.05
N ARG A 212 1.52 -21.17 -8.86
CA ARG A 212 0.62 -21.73 -9.88
C ARG A 212 -0.42 -20.68 -10.22
N PRO A 213 -0.26 -19.94 -11.33
CA PRO A 213 -1.15 -18.86 -11.70
C PRO A 213 -2.63 -19.26 -11.68
N GLY A 214 -3.48 -18.44 -11.06
CA GLY A 214 -4.90 -18.71 -10.92
C GLY A 214 -5.28 -19.77 -9.87
N GLU A 215 -4.30 -20.46 -9.25
CA GLU A 215 -4.55 -21.46 -8.23
C GLU A 215 -4.03 -21.02 -6.85
N GLN A 216 -2.72 -20.93 -6.70
CA GLN A 216 -2.07 -20.55 -5.46
C GLN A 216 -0.61 -20.14 -5.62
N ALA A 217 -0.12 -19.37 -4.66
CA ALA A 217 1.30 -19.19 -4.40
C ALA A 217 1.66 -19.75 -3.01
N VAL A 218 2.82 -20.38 -2.91
CA VAL A 218 3.31 -20.96 -1.65
C VAL A 218 4.57 -20.24 -1.25
N PHE A 219 4.58 -19.76 -0.01
CA PHE A 219 5.72 -19.09 0.60
C PHE A 219 6.22 -19.91 1.78
N VAL A 220 7.53 -19.95 1.94
CA VAL A 220 8.20 -20.60 3.06
C VAL A 220 8.96 -19.57 3.89
N ALA A 221 9.00 -19.76 5.20
CA ALA A 221 9.71 -18.88 6.10
C ALA A 221 11.20 -18.89 5.79
N ASN A 222 11.81 -17.71 5.78
CA ASN A 222 13.26 -17.57 5.75
C ASN A 222 13.84 -18.03 7.10
N PRO A 223 14.58 -19.14 7.15
CA PRO A 223 15.14 -19.66 8.41
C PRO A 223 16.20 -18.73 9.00
N ASN A 224 16.76 -17.85 8.16
CA ASN A 224 17.82 -16.92 8.49
C ASN A 224 17.29 -15.49 8.77
N TYR A 225 15.97 -15.30 8.87
CA TYR A 225 15.40 -13.97 9.01
C TYR A 225 15.94 -13.25 10.25
N PHE A 226 16.47 -12.06 10.07
CA PHE A 226 17.25 -11.33 11.09
C PHE A 226 16.44 -10.91 12.34
N ARG A 227 15.10 -10.85 12.26
CA ARG A 227 14.22 -10.58 13.40
C ARG A 227 13.77 -11.86 14.12
N GLY A 228 14.33 -13.00 13.79
CA GLY A 228 13.95 -14.31 14.29
C GLY A 228 13.00 -15.04 13.35
N LYS A 229 12.93 -16.36 13.51
CA LYS A 229 12.10 -17.22 12.64
C LYS A 229 10.63 -16.81 12.73
N PRO A 230 9.94 -16.59 11.58
CA PRO A 230 8.50 -16.34 11.55
C PRO A 230 7.70 -17.43 12.25
N PHE A 231 6.54 -17.06 12.82
CA PHE A 231 5.67 -18.05 13.49
C PHE A 231 5.17 -19.11 12.53
N PHE A 232 4.69 -18.70 11.34
CA PHE A 232 4.25 -19.63 10.31
C PHE A 232 5.44 -20.09 9.49
N ASP A 233 5.65 -21.40 9.42
CA ASP A 233 6.72 -22.01 8.61
C ASP A 233 6.38 -21.92 7.12
N ARG A 234 5.07 -21.84 6.79
CA ARG A 234 4.54 -21.84 5.44
C ARG A 234 3.30 -20.94 5.34
N VAL A 235 3.15 -20.23 4.23
CA VAL A 235 1.93 -19.49 3.88
C VAL A 235 1.45 -19.97 2.52
N ILE A 236 0.18 -20.35 2.43
CA ILE A 236 -0.48 -20.71 1.18
C ILE A 236 -1.45 -19.58 0.83
N TYR A 237 -1.10 -18.82 -0.18
CA TYR A 237 -1.87 -17.73 -0.75
C TYR A 237 -2.74 -18.28 -1.87
N ARG A 238 -3.99 -18.62 -1.57
CA ARG A 238 -4.91 -19.33 -2.46
C ARG A 238 -5.78 -18.37 -3.25
N ALA A 239 -5.83 -18.54 -4.58
CA ALA A 239 -6.75 -17.79 -5.43
C ALA A 239 -8.18 -18.31 -5.27
N VAL A 240 -9.07 -17.42 -4.83
CA VAL A 240 -10.52 -17.66 -4.71
C VAL A 240 -11.22 -16.38 -5.18
N PRO A 241 -11.51 -16.24 -6.49
CA PRO A 241 -12.04 -14.99 -7.06
C PRO A 241 -13.36 -14.53 -6.42
N SER A 242 -14.25 -15.46 -6.10
CA SER A 242 -15.53 -15.13 -5.47
C SER A 242 -15.36 -14.70 -4.02
N GLY A 243 -15.73 -13.45 -3.69
CA GLY A 243 -15.75 -12.95 -2.31
C GLY A 243 -16.68 -13.75 -1.39
N ALA A 244 -17.84 -14.21 -1.88
CA ALA A 244 -18.75 -15.06 -1.12
C ALA A 244 -18.11 -16.42 -0.76
N SER A 245 -17.36 -17.00 -1.72
CA SER A 245 -16.62 -18.24 -1.47
C SER A 245 -15.51 -18.03 -0.45
N ARG A 246 -14.78 -16.89 -0.49
CA ARG A 246 -13.77 -16.56 0.53
C ARG A 246 -14.39 -16.47 1.93
N VAL A 247 -15.54 -15.80 2.07
CA VAL A 247 -16.28 -15.72 3.35
C VAL A 247 -16.69 -17.10 3.84
N THR A 248 -17.18 -17.97 2.96
CA THR A 248 -17.55 -19.35 3.31
C THR A 248 -16.35 -20.16 3.81
N LEU A 249 -15.19 -20.04 3.15
CA LEU A 249 -13.95 -20.70 3.57
C LEU A 249 -13.47 -20.21 4.94
N LEU A 250 -13.57 -18.92 5.24
CA LEU A 250 -13.21 -18.37 6.53
C LEU A 250 -14.15 -18.89 7.64
N ARG A 251 -15.47 -18.83 7.42
CA ARG A 251 -16.48 -19.33 8.38
C ARG A 251 -16.33 -20.82 8.67
N SER A 252 -16.01 -21.62 7.67
CA SER A 252 -15.74 -23.06 7.81
C SER A 252 -14.34 -23.40 8.33
N ARG A 253 -13.52 -22.37 8.65
CA ARG A 253 -12.13 -22.51 9.13
C ARG A 253 -11.20 -23.25 8.17
N GLN A 254 -11.53 -23.25 6.87
CA GLN A 254 -10.66 -23.81 5.84
C GLN A 254 -9.52 -22.82 5.46
N VAL A 255 -9.68 -21.54 5.79
CA VAL A 255 -8.63 -20.52 5.72
C VAL A 255 -8.63 -19.72 7.02
N GLN A 256 -7.48 -19.16 7.39
CA GLN A 256 -7.33 -18.29 8.56
C GLN A 256 -7.49 -16.81 8.22
N TRP A 257 -7.44 -16.44 6.95
CA TRP A 257 -7.49 -15.05 6.51
C TRP A 257 -8.14 -14.93 5.13
N ILE A 258 -8.92 -13.89 4.92
CA ILE A 258 -9.42 -13.52 3.59
C ILE A 258 -9.03 -12.08 3.26
N ASP A 259 -8.49 -11.90 2.07
CA ASP A 259 -8.13 -10.60 1.53
C ASP A 259 -9.36 -9.90 0.93
N ARG A 260 -9.47 -8.59 1.15
CA ARG A 260 -10.44 -7.67 0.56
C ARG A 260 -11.91 -8.13 0.62
N PRO A 261 -12.48 -8.37 1.80
CA PRO A 261 -13.92 -8.51 1.93
C PRO A 261 -14.62 -7.20 1.54
N THR A 262 -15.77 -7.29 0.90
CA THR A 262 -16.59 -6.09 0.63
C THR A 262 -17.16 -5.53 1.94
N VAL A 263 -17.53 -4.24 1.97
CA VAL A 263 -18.12 -3.61 3.16
C VAL A 263 -19.36 -4.37 3.64
N GLN A 264 -20.24 -4.82 2.72
CA GLN A 264 -21.40 -5.61 3.08
C GLN A 264 -21.02 -6.92 3.77
N GLN A 265 -19.99 -7.62 3.25
CA GLN A 265 -19.48 -8.85 3.88
C GLN A 265 -18.88 -8.57 5.24
N VAL A 266 -18.17 -7.45 5.40
CA VAL A 266 -17.61 -7.01 6.69
C VAL A 266 -18.71 -6.81 7.73
N LEU A 267 -19.76 -6.06 7.41
CA LEU A 267 -20.89 -5.82 8.32
C LEU A 267 -21.58 -7.12 8.75
N ASP A 268 -21.65 -8.11 7.86
CA ASP A 268 -22.16 -9.43 8.17
C ASP A 268 -21.19 -10.27 9.03
N LEU A 269 -19.88 -10.16 8.74
CA LEU A 269 -18.83 -10.88 9.48
C LEU A 269 -18.61 -10.33 10.89
N GLN A 270 -18.80 -9.04 11.12
CA GLN A 270 -18.71 -8.42 12.46
C GLN A 270 -19.73 -9.02 13.45
N ARG A 271 -20.82 -9.59 12.97
CA ARG A 271 -21.83 -10.28 13.79
C ARG A 271 -21.48 -11.74 14.07
N ASP A 272 -20.46 -12.28 13.41
CA ASP A 272 -20.07 -13.68 13.52
C ASP A 272 -18.95 -13.85 14.56
N ARG A 273 -19.27 -14.52 15.69
CA ARG A 273 -18.30 -14.76 16.78
C ARG A 273 -17.11 -15.64 16.38
N ASN A 274 -17.21 -16.35 15.26
CA ASN A 274 -16.15 -17.20 14.72
C ASN A 274 -15.22 -16.46 13.75
N VAL A 275 -15.41 -15.15 13.57
CA VAL A 275 -14.60 -14.30 12.72
C VAL A 275 -14.17 -13.06 13.49
N LYS A 276 -12.92 -12.68 13.33
CA LYS A 276 -12.37 -11.41 13.81
C LYS A 276 -12.25 -10.47 12.62
N VAL A 277 -12.90 -9.32 12.70
CA VAL A 277 -12.74 -8.24 11.74
C VAL A 277 -11.88 -7.14 12.37
N GLN A 278 -10.90 -6.66 11.64
CA GLN A 278 -10.06 -5.53 11.99
C GLN A 278 -10.25 -4.44 10.95
N ASP A 279 -10.31 -3.21 11.40
CA ASP A 279 -10.40 -2.03 10.56
C ASP A 279 -9.05 -1.33 10.43
N VAL A 280 -8.79 -0.77 9.27
CA VAL A 280 -7.63 0.06 8.97
C VAL A 280 -8.14 1.46 8.63
N ALA A 281 -7.59 2.49 9.29
CA ALA A 281 -7.89 3.86 8.93
C ALA A 281 -7.49 4.11 7.46
N GLY A 282 -8.44 4.62 6.68
CA GLY A 282 -8.23 4.85 5.26
C GLY A 282 -7.16 5.92 5.00
N ARG A 283 -6.18 5.61 4.19
CA ARG A 283 -5.22 6.57 3.62
C ARG A 283 -5.67 7.09 2.26
N ALA A 284 -6.51 6.33 1.59
CA ALA A 284 -7.02 6.65 0.28
C ALA A 284 -8.17 7.66 0.34
N ILE A 285 -8.36 8.38 -0.73
CA ILE A 285 -9.43 9.37 -0.90
C ILE A 285 -10.26 8.95 -2.10
N ALA A 286 -11.45 8.46 -1.85
CA ALA A 286 -12.46 8.30 -2.88
C ALA A 286 -12.96 9.69 -3.28
N SER A 287 -12.91 10.00 -4.56
CA SER A 287 -13.19 11.35 -5.04
C SER A 287 -13.60 11.34 -6.50
N ILE A 288 -14.16 12.47 -6.94
CA ILE A 288 -14.40 12.71 -8.34
C ILE A 288 -13.50 13.85 -8.78
N ARG A 289 -12.71 13.61 -9.80
CA ARG A 289 -11.72 14.55 -10.33
C ARG A 289 -12.38 15.43 -11.38
N MET A 290 -12.13 16.74 -11.29
CA MET A 290 -12.51 17.73 -12.30
C MET A 290 -11.24 18.18 -13.02
N ASN A 291 -11.13 17.93 -14.32
CA ASN A 291 -9.98 18.39 -15.09
C ASN A 291 -10.05 19.91 -15.24
N VAL A 292 -9.23 20.63 -14.46
CA VAL A 292 -9.27 22.10 -14.40
C VAL A 292 -8.79 22.80 -15.68
N ALA A 293 -8.27 22.06 -16.65
CA ALA A 293 -7.94 22.58 -18.00
C ALA A 293 -9.08 22.43 -19.00
N MET A 294 -10.23 21.87 -18.61
CA MET A 294 -11.34 21.58 -19.50
C MET A 294 -12.62 22.26 -19.03
N LYS A 295 -13.37 22.86 -19.99
CA LYS A 295 -14.69 23.45 -19.69
C LYS A 295 -15.70 22.39 -19.30
N PRO A 296 -16.60 22.73 -18.37
CA PRO A 296 -16.72 24.00 -17.62
C PRO A 296 -15.89 23.99 -16.32
N PHE A 297 -15.05 22.97 -16.09
CA PHE A 297 -14.30 22.77 -14.84
C PHE A 297 -13.07 23.68 -14.73
N ASP A 298 -12.73 24.45 -15.77
CA ASP A 298 -11.71 25.52 -15.75
C ASP A 298 -12.14 26.70 -14.86
N ASP A 299 -13.46 26.92 -14.67
CA ASP A 299 -13.96 27.95 -13.77
C ASP A 299 -14.06 27.42 -12.31
N VAL A 300 -13.35 28.06 -11.39
CA VAL A 300 -13.37 27.70 -9.97
C VAL A 300 -14.77 27.80 -9.34
N ARG A 301 -15.63 28.70 -9.82
CA ARG A 301 -17.00 28.87 -9.34
C ARG A 301 -17.83 27.63 -9.64
N VAL A 302 -17.65 27.02 -10.80
CA VAL A 302 -18.28 25.73 -11.16
C VAL A 302 -17.79 24.63 -10.23
N ARG A 303 -16.49 24.50 -10.02
CA ARG A 303 -15.94 23.45 -9.13
C ARG A 303 -16.45 23.57 -7.70
N ARG A 304 -16.49 24.81 -7.17
CA ARG A 304 -17.08 25.10 -5.85
C ARG A 304 -18.58 24.81 -5.79
N ALA A 305 -19.32 25.17 -6.85
CA ALA A 305 -20.75 24.90 -6.95
C ALA A 305 -21.03 23.40 -6.83
N LEU A 306 -20.30 22.56 -7.59
CA LEU A 306 -20.47 21.12 -7.54
C LEU A 306 -20.12 20.55 -6.15
N ASN A 307 -19.13 21.12 -5.44
CA ASN A 307 -18.81 20.73 -4.08
C ASN A 307 -19.95 21.06 -3.09
N PHE A 308 -20.60 22.23 -3.20
CA PHE A 308 -21.77 22.60 -2.40
C PHE A 308 -23.04 21.80 -2.74
N ALA A 309 -23.12 21.27 -3.97
CA ALA A 309 -24.26 20.50 -4.43
C ALA A 309 -24.34 19.08 -3.83
N LEU A 310 -23.27 18.60 -3.21
CA LEU A 310 -23.19 17.21 -2.72
C LEU A 310 -23.41 17.10 -1.22
N ASP A 311 -24.45 16.36 -0.83
CA ASP A 311 -24.62 15.84 0.52
C ASP A 311 -23.67 14.62 0.72
N LYS A 312 -22.49 14.91 1.25
CA LYS A 312 -21.43 13.91 1.43
C LYS A 312 -21.76 12.89 2.51
N GLN A 313 -22.56 13.25 3.51
CA GLN A 313 -23.05 12.29 4.51
C GLN A 313 -24.00 11.28 3.88
N LYS A 314 -24.89 11.73 3.01
CA LYS A 314 -25.78 10.85 2.25
C LYS A 314 -24.99 9.92 1.32
N LEU A 315 -23.93 10.44 0.68
CA LEU A 315 -23.02 9.61 -0.12
C LEU A 315 -22.28 8.57 0.73
N LEU A 316 -21.78 8.95 1.91
CA LEU A 316 -21.12 8.02 2.83
C LEU A 316 -22.07 6.89 3.24
N GLN A 317 -23.33 7.20 3.56
CA GLN A 317 -24.33 6.20 3.92
C GLN A 317 -24.74 5.32 2.73
N GLY A 318 -25.00 5.93 1.58
CA GLY A 318 -25.54 5.22 0.41
C GLY A 318 -24.50 4.40 -0.36
N VAL A 319 -23.22 4.84 -0.34
CA VAL A 319 -22.15 4.19 -1.10
C VAL A 319 -21.30 3.29 -0.19
N PHE A 320 -20.85 3.83 0.96
CA PHE A 320 -19.93 3.14 1.88
C PHE A 320 -20.64 2.49 3.08
N LEU A 321 -21.98 2.47 3.08
CA LEU A 321 -22.81 1.89 4.16
C LEU A 321 -22.49 2.48 5.54
N GLY A 322 -22.07 3.74 5.59
CA GLY A 322 -21.66 4.43 6.80
C GLY A 322 -20.27 4.09 7.31
N THR A 323 -19.49 3.30 6.60
CA THR A 323 -18.10 3.01 6.97
C THR A 323 -17.14 4.07 6.41
N GLY A 324 -16.03 4.30 7.11
CA GLY A 324 -15.10 5.37 6.76
C GLY A 324 -15.57 6.75 7.24
N GLU A 325 -15.01 7.80 6.67
CA GLU A 325 -15.26 9.19 7.05
C GLU A 325 -15.49 10.05 5.81
N VAL A 326 -16.28 11.12 5.96
CA VAL A 326 -16.39 12.15 4.91
C VAL A 326 -15.02 12.81 4.72
N ALA A 327 -14.52 12.81 3.49
CA ALA A 327 -13.25 13.44 3.17
C ALA A 327 -13.35 14.96 3.23
N ARG A 328 -12.54 15.59 4.09
CA ARG A 328 -12.50 17.02 4.34
C ARG A 328 -11.19 17.70 3.96
N SER A 329 -10.22 16.95 3.46
CA SER A 329 -8.93 17.45 2.99
C SER A 329 -8.35 16.52 1.93
N ILE A 330 -7.40 17.05 1.14
CA ILE A 330 -6.52 16.24 0.28
C ILE A 330 -5.48 15.46 1.09
N VAL A 331 -5.16 15.91 2.31
CA VAL A 331 -4.31 15.18 3.26
C VAL A 331 -5.22 14.33 4.13
N PRO A 332 -5.09 13.00 4.16
CA PRO A 332 -5.94 12.14 4.97
C PRO A 332 -5.61 12.22 6.47
N PRO A 333 -6.56 11.87 7.37
CA PRO A 333 -6.42 12.03 8.83
C PRO A 333 -5.22 11.32 9.45
N ILE A 334 -4.74 10.24 8.85
CA ILE A 334 -3.57 9.48 9.33
C ILE A 334 -2.23 10.16 9.01
N VAL A 335 -2.23 11.22 8.21
CA VAL A 335 -1.03 11.98 7.82
C VAL A 335 -0.94 13.24 8.68
N GLN A 336 0.27 13.59 9.10
CA GLN A 336 0.53 14.85 9.80
C GLN A 336 0.05 16.06 8.98
N SER A 337 -0.16 17.19 9.64
CA SER A 337 -0.68 18.42 9.02
C SER A 337 -2.11 18.31 8.45
N TYR A 338 -2.81 17.19 8.63
CA TYR A 338 -4.24 17.13 8.33
C TYR A 338 -5.00 18.24 9.01
N ASP A 339 -5.79 19.00 8.27
CA ASP A 339 -6.64 20.04 8.81
C ASP A 339 -8.01 20.07 8.14
N PRO A 340 -9.05 19.55 8.82
CA PRO A 340 -10.41 19.54 8.28
C PRO A 340 -11.08 20.92 8.31
N SER A 341 -10.51 21.93 8.99
CA SER A 341 -11.10 23.27 9.11
C SER A 341 -11.10 24.06 7.80
N PHE A 342 -10.24 23.66 6.85
CA PHE A 342 -10.22 24.26 5.51
C PHE A 342 -11.36 23.79 4.61
N PHE A 343 -12.16 22.82 5.06
CA PHE A 343 -13.30 22.33 4.31
C PHE A 343 -14.49 23.28 4.45
N ALA A 344 -14.84 23.99 3.38
CA ALA A 344 -15.90 25.01 3.36
C ALA A 344 -17.18 24.54 2.60
N TYR A 345 -17.27 23.28 2.19
CA TYR A 345 -18.29 22.80 1.24
C TYR A 345 -19.34 21.91 1.91
N ASP A 346 -19.96 22.39 2.98
CA ASP A 346 -21.15 21.76 3.52
C ASP A 346 -22.31 21.84 2.51
N TYR A 347 -23.18 20.84 2.51
CA TYR A 347 -24.27 20.74 1.55
C TYR A 347 -25.15 22.00 1.54
N ASN A 348 -25.15 22.71 0.42
CA ASN A 348 -25.90 23.94 0.21
C ASN A 348 -26.26 24.10 -1.28
N PRO A 349 -27.37 23.50 -1.75
CA PRO A 349 -27.75 23.56 -3.15
C PRO A 349 -28.13 24.97 -3.63
N ASP A 350 -28.59 25.87 -2.73
CA ASP A 350 -28.87 27.26 -3.11
C ASP A 350 -27.58 28.01 -3.43
N ARG A 351 -26.53 27.85 -2.60
CA ARG A 351 -25.21 28.40 -2.88
C ARG A 351 -24.61 27.83 -4.16
N ALA A 352 -24.82 26.52 -4.41
CA ALA A 352 -24.41 25.89 -5.67
C ALA A 352 -25.05 26.55 -6.88
N ARG A 353 -26.37 26.74 -6.89
CA ARG A 353 -27.09 27.43 -7.96
C ARG A 353 -26.61 28.89 -8.13
N GLY A 354 -26.37 29.61 -7.05
CA GLY A 354 -25.80 30.96 -7.09
C GLY A 354 -24.46 31.03 -7.80
N LEU A 355 -23.53 30.12 -7.45
CA LEU A 355 -22.20 30.05 -8.08
C LEU A 355 -22.27 29.63 -9.57
N LEU A 356 -23.19 28.74 -9.95
CA LEU A 356 -23.43 28.41 -11.35
C LEU A 356 -23.94 29.63 -12.13
N ALA A 357 -24.86 30.40 -11.56
CA ALA A 357 -25.36 31.63 -12.18
C ALA A 357 -24.25 32.69 -12.32
N GLU A 358 -23.41 32.89 -11.29
CA GLU A 358 -22.23 33.75 -11.32
C GLU A 358 -21.23 33.32 -12.42
N ALA A 359 -21.15 32.02 -12.72
CA ALA A 359 -20.33 31.46 -13.80
C ALA A 359 -20.99 31.53 -15.19
N GLY A 360 -22.18 32.11 -15.31
CA GLY A 360 -22.93 32.19 -16.57
C GLY A 360 -23.68 30.90 -16.95
N LEU A 361 -23.85 29.99 -15.98
CA LEU A 361 -24.47 28.67 -16.15
C LEU A 361 -25.79 28.56 -15.36
N SER A 362 -26.60 29.61 -15.36
CA SER A 362 -27.88 29.64 -14.62
C SER A 362 -28.89 28.57 -15.10
N SER A 363 -28.79 28.14 -16.37
CA SER A 363 -29.56 27.02 -16.92
C SER A 363 -28.95 25.63 -16.65
N GLY A 364 -27.86 25.59 -15.91
CA GLY A 364 -27.07 24.38 -15.72
C GLY A 364 -26.22 24.00 -16.94
N PHE A 365 -25.73 22.76 -16.95
CA PHE A 365 -24.97 22.21 -18.08
C PHE A 365 -25.09 20.67 -18.10
N GLU A 366 -24.65 20.09 -19.22
CA GLU A 366 -24.54 18.63 -19.37
C GLU A 366 -23.09 18.19 -19.32
N CYS A 367 -22.82 17.05 -18.70
CA CYS A 367 -21.50 16.42 -18.68
C CYS A 367 -21.59 14.90 -18.56
N GLU A 368 -20.48 14.22 -18.82
CA GLU A 368 -20.32 12.80 -18.53
C GLU A 368 -19.48 12.63 -17.27
N LEU A 369 -19.89 11.71 -16.39
CA LEU A 369 -19.08 11.23 -15.27
C LEU A 369 -18.55 9.85 -15.61
N LEU A 370 -17.25 9.79 -15.92
CA LEU A 370 -16.59 8.54 -16.26
C LEU A 370 -16.28 7.77 -14.98
N PHE A 371 -16.57 6.46 -14.98
CA PHE A 371 -16.24 5.57 -13.88
C PHE A 371 -15.81 4.20 -14.43
N SER A 372 -15.14 3.40 -13.58
CA SER A 372 -14.71 2.06 -13.95
C SER A 372 -15.23 1.01 -12.96
N ASN A 373 -14.60 -0.14 -12.92
CA ASN A 373 -14.83 -1.18 -11.93
C ASN A 373 -13.52 -1.55 -11.18
N ILE A 374 -12.57 -0.64 -11.15
CA ILE A 374 -11.34 -0.84 -10.38
C ILE A 374 -11.67 -0.86 -8.89
N TRP A 375 -12.51 0.10 -8.46
CA TRP A 375 -13.01 0.17 -7.09
C TRP A 375 -14.49 -0.15 -7.03
N TRP A 376 -14.91 -0.90 -6.04
CA TRP A 376 -16.27 -1.42 -5.88
C TRP A 376 -17.34 -0.32 -5.70
N TRP A 377 -16.95 0.86 -5.26
CA TRP A 377 -17.82 1.99 -4.94
C TRP A 377 -18.17 2.90 -6.14
N GLU A 378 -17.41 2.83 -7.23
CA GLU A 378 -17.43 3.82 -8.32
C GLU A 378 -18.79 3.97 -8.99
N GLU A 379 -19.45 2.87 -9.36
CA GLU A 379 -20.75 2.92 -10.06
C GLU A 379 -21.83 3.52 -9.18
N THR A 380 -21.96 3.06 -7.94
CA THR A 380 -22.95 3.59 -6.99
C THR A 380 -22.71 5.07 -6.70
N MET A 381 -21.44 5.48 -6.55
CA MET A 381 -21.05 6.86 -6.36
C MET A 381 -21.43 7.71 -7.57
N ALA A 382 -21.10 7.27 -8.77
CA ALA A 382 -21.40 8.01 -9.99
C ALA A 382 -22.91 8.24 -10.18
N VAL A 383 -23.73 7.22 -9.89
CA VAL A 383 -25.19 7.32 -9.97
C VAL A 383 -25.75 8.30 -8.93
N GLN A 384 -25.31 8.19 -7.67
CA GLN A 384 -25.81 9.06 -6.59
C GLN A 384 -25.36 10.52 -6.77
N VAL A 385 -24.14 10.74 -7.24
CA VAL A 385 -23.66 12.09 -7.56
C VAL A 385 -24.42 12.69 -8.73
N ALA A 386 -24.67 11.96 -9.79
CA ALA A 386 -25.46 12.43 -10.91
C ALA A 386 -26.89 12.83 -10.48
N ASP A 387 -27.49 12.07 -9.57
CA ASP A 387 -28.82 12.39 -9.02
C ASP A 387 -28.79 13.68 -8.20
N GLN A 388 -27.81 13.87 -7.31
CA GLN A 388 -27.70 15.08 -6.50
C GLN A 388 -27.41 16.32 -7.37
N LEU A 389 -26.54 16.21 -8.38
CA LEU A 389 -26.20 17.31 -9.28
C LEU A 389 -27.39 17.79 -10.12
N ARG A 390 -28.34 16.89 -10.45
CA ARG A 390 -29.60 17.27 -11.13
C ARG A 390 -30.41 18.27 -10.31
N GLY A 391 -30.34 18.21 -8.97
CA GLY A 391 -31.02 19.15 -8.07
C GLY A 391 -30.52 20.60 -8.17
N VAL A 392 -29.37 20.83 -8.81
CA VAL A 392 -28.83 22.18 -9.08
C VAL A 392 -28.74 22.50 -10.58
N GLY A 393 -29.42 21.74 -11.44
CA GLY A 393 -29.49 21.97 -12.88
C GLY A 393 -28.37 21.33 -13.71
N VAL A 394 -27.50 20.53 -13.08
CA VAL A 394 -26.41 19.84 -13.82
C VAL A 394 -26.85 18.43 -14.19
N THR A 395 -26.99 18.19 -15.50
CA THR A 395 -27.31 16.86 -16.06
C THR A 395 -26.02 16.07 -16.26
N CYS A 396 -25.71 15.25 -15.27
CA CYS A 396 -24.53 14.39 -15.32
C CYS A 396 -24.92 12.97 -15.75
N ARG A 397 -24.25 12.43 -16.78
CA ARG A 397 -24.50 11.08 -17.29
C ARG A 397 -23.37 10.14 -16.86
N PRO A 398 -23.61 9.18 -15.95
CA PRO A 398 -22.63 8.18 -15.62
C PRO A 398 -22.27 7.32 -16.85
N GLN A 399 -20.97 7.25 -17.17
CA GLN A 399 -20.45 6.51 -18.31
C GLN A 399 -19.38 5.53 -17.85
N ARG A 400 -19.65 4.23 -18.01
CA ARG A 400 -18.68 3.19 -17.65
C ARG A 400 -17.61 3.05 -18.72
N ILE A 401 -16.35 3.01 -18.29
CA ILE A 401 -15.18 2.68 -19.11
C ILE A 401 -14.43 1.50 -18.48
N THR A 402 -13.49 0.89 -19.21
CA THR A 402 -12.67 -0.18 -18.63
C THR A 402 -11.64 0.39 -17.63
N GLY A 403 -11.23 -0.42 -16.67
CA GLY A 403 -10.17 -0.02 -15.71
C GLY A 403 -8.83 0.29 -16.40
N SER A 404 -8.51 -0.41 -17.48
CA SER A 404 -7.34 -0.12 -18.32
C SER A 404 -7.45 1.23 -19.01
N ASP A 405 -8.62 1.56 -19.56
CA ASP A 405 -8.90 2.86 -20.16
C ASP A 405 -8.80 3.99 -19.14
N LEU A 406 -9.42 3.82 -17.96
CA LEU A 406 -9.34 4.82 -16.89
C LEU A 406 -7.87 5.13 -16.57
N ARG A 407 -7.04 4.10 -16.34
CA ARG A 407 -5.63 4.27 -16.02
C ARG A 407 -4.82 4.90 -17.15
N ALA A 408 -5.06 4.48 -18.39
CA ALA A 408 -4.38 5.03 -19.56
C ALA A 408 -4.73 6.49 -19.80
N ARG A 409 -6.01 6.87 -19.65
CA ARG A 409 -6.49 8.23 -19.82
C ARG A 409 -6.13 9.15 -18.66
N ALA A 410 -5.99 8.61 -17.44
CA ALA A 410 -5.55 9.33 -16.25
C ALA A 410 -4.03 9.49 -16.16
N ALA A 411 -3.25 8.85 -17.03
CA ALA A 411 -1.78 8.91 -17.01
C ALA A 411 -1.28 10.36 -17.26
N PRO A 412 -0.15 10.78 -16.65
CA PRO A 412 0.36 12.16 -16.72
C PRO A 412 0.53 12.70 -18.15
N ASN A 413 0.88 11.85 -19.09
CA ASN A 413 1.09 12.21 -20.50
C ASN A 413 -0.22 12.31 -21.30
N ARG A 414 -1.36 12.00 -20.73
CA ARG A 414 -2.67 12.03 -21.42
C ARG A 414 -3.67 12.94 -20.69
N GLN A 415 -4.21 12.53 -19.55
CA GLN A 415 -5.16 13.30 -18.73
C GLN A 415 -6.26 13.98 -19.55
N ASP A 416 -6.99 13.20 -20.35
CA ASP A 416 -7.99 13.68 -21.31
C ASP A 416 -9.44 13.47 -20.85
N MET A 417 -9.65 13.12 -19.58
CA MET A 417 -10.97 12.94 -18.99
C MET A 417 -11.42 14.23 -18.29
N PRO A 418 -12.60 14.78 -18.60
CA PRO A 418 -13.08 16.02 -17.99
C PRO A 418 -13.57 15.84 -16.56
N PHE A 419 -14.28 14.72 -16.28
CA PHE A 419 -14.91 14.45 -14.99
C PHE A 419 -14.99 12.94 -14.75
N PHE A 420 -14.36 12.44 -13.68
CA PHE A 420 -14.21 11.00 -13.48
C PHE A 420 -13.97 10.61 -12.03
N THR A 421 -14.40 9.40 -11.65
CA THR A 421 -14.10 8.81 -10.35
C THR A 421 -12.65 8.38 -10.27
N PHE A 422 -12.04 8.52 -9.10
CA PHE A 422 -10.71 8.00 -8.82
C PHE A 422 -10.47 7.85 -7.32
N GLU A 423 -9.70 6.83 -6.96
CA GLU A 423 -9.19 6.66 -5.60
C GLU A 423 -7.67 6.76 -5.61
N ASP A 424 -7.13 7.57 -4.74
CA ASP A 424 -5.69 7.78 -4.62
C ASP A 424 -5.34 8.13 -3.18
N GLY A 425 -4.10 7.88 -2.78
CA GLY A 425 -3.63 8.23 -1.44
C GLY A 425 -2.14 8.01 -1.28
N PRO A 426 -1.53 8.61 -0.26
CA PRO A 426 -0.10 8.49 -0.02
C PRO A 426 0.27 7.10 0.50
N ILE A 427 1.35 6.52 -0.03
CA ILE A 427 1.98 5.32 0.52
C ILE A 427 3.10 5.66 1.52
N VAL A 428 3.60 6.90 1.49
CA VAL A 428 4.45 7.49 2.52
C VAL A 428 3.59 8.44 3.35
N LEU A 429 3.50 8.22 4.66
CA LEU A 429 2.67 9.03 5.57
C LEU A 429 3.36 10.36 5.91
N ASP A 430 3.59 11.17 4.91
CA ASP A 430 4.22 12.49 5.01
C ASP A 430 3.38 13.52 4.25
N PRO A 431 3.09 14.71 4.81
CA PRO A 431 2.27 15.71 4.16
C PRO A 431 2.92 16.32 2.91
N VAL A 432 4.24 16.45 2.89
CA VAL A 432 4.99 16.96 1.74
C VAL A 432 4.91 15.96 0.59
N TYR A 433 5.11 14.66 0.89
CA TYR A 433 4.91 13.59 -0.09
C TYR A 433 3.48 13.60 -0.63
N THR A 434 2.49 13.71 0.25
CA THR A 434 1.06 13.69 -0.12
C THR A 434 0.73 14.81 -1.09
N LEU A 435 1.12 16.05 -0.77
CA LEU A 435 0.81 17.20 -1.61
C LEU A 435 1.65 17.22 -2.90
N PHE A 436 2.91 16.75 -2.86
CA PHE A 436 3.67 16.56 -4.08
C PHE A 436 3.01 15.54 -5.01
N LEU A 437 2.59 14.41 -4.48
CA LEU A 437 1.96 13.34 -5.26
C LEU A 437 0.65 13.78 -5.91
N LEU A 438 -0.23 14.46 -5.14
CA LEU A 438 -1.63 14.65 -5.49
C LEU A 438 -1.97 16.07 -5.98
N ALA A 439 -1.23 17.10 -5.53
CA ALA A 439 -1.54 18.50 -5.78
C ALA A 439 -0.51 19.25 -6.62
N HIS A 440 0.78 18.91 -6.49
CA HIS A 440 1.84 19.57 -7.25
C HIS A 440 1.66 19.37 -8.75
N SER A 441 1.96 20.40 -9.57
CA SER A 441 1.76 20.33 -11.03
C SER A 441 2.55 19.19 -11.71
N GLN A 442 3.68 18.76 -11.13
CA GLN A 442 4.49 17.63 -11.58
C GLN A 442 4.13 16.30 -10.88
N GLY A 443 3.12 16.30 -10.02
CA GLY A 443 2.70 15.11 -9.29
C GLY A 443 2.12 14.03 -10.20
N VAL A 444 2.61 12.80 -10.10
CA VAL A 444 2.18 11.69 -10.98
C VAL A 444 0.72 11.28 -10.75
N SER A 445 0.16 11.62 -9.61
CA SER A 445 -1.25 11.40 -9.27
C SER A 445 -2.10 12.69 -9.31
N ASN A 446 -1.54 13.80 -9.77
CA ASN A 446 -2.30 15.00 -10.10
C ASN A 446 -3.08 14.81 -11.42
N ARG A 447 -4.11 14.01 -11.38
CA ARG A 447 -4.88 13.58 -12.56
C ARG A 447 -5.94 14.61 -13.00
N ALA A 448 -6.13 15.67 -12.23
CA ALA A 448 -7.04 16.77 -12.52
C ALA A 448 -6.39 17.92 -13.31
N LYS A 449 -5.13 17.79 -13.69
CA LYS A 449 -4.30 18.88 -14.28
C LYS A 449 -4.28 20.17 -13.43
N TYR A 450 -4.42 20.00 -12.12
CA TYR A 450 -4.32 21.13 -11.21
C TYR A 450 -2.92 21.77 -11.29
N ALA A 451 -2.87 23.08 -11.33
CA ALA A 451 -1.64 23.85 -11.31
C ALA A 451 -1.89 25.17 -10.58
N ASN A 452 -1.18 25.35 -9.48
CA ASN A 452 -1.16 26.60 -8.74
C ASN A 452 0.30 26.87 -8.34
N PRO A 453 0.93 27.91 -8.92
CA PRO A 453 2.36 28.19 -8.68
C PRO A 453 2.69 28.41 -7.20
N ARG A 454 1.74 28.91 -6.39
CA ARG A 454 1.97 29.09 -4.95
C ARG A 454 1.97 27.77 -4.21
N VAL A 455 1.07 26.82 -4.58
CA VAL A 455 1.06 25.46 -4.03
C VAL A 455 2.36 24.73 -4.39
N ASP A 456 2.76 24.81 -5.66
CA ASP A 456 4.01 24.20 -6.12
C ASP A 456 5.22 24.74 -5.34
N ALA A 457 5.33 26.06 -5.20
CA ALA A 457 6.42 26.69 -4.46
C ALA A 457 6.46 26.27 -2.97
N LEU A 458 5.29 26.21 -2.31
CA LEU A 458 5.21 25.78 -0.91
C LEU A 458 5.65 24.31 -0.74
N VAL A 459 5.25 23.45 -1.66
CA VAL A 459 5.63 22.02 -1.62
C VAL A 459 7.13 21.86 -1.89
N ASP A 460 7.68 22.56 -2.88
CA ASP A 460 9.11 22.50 -3.21
C ASP A 460 10.00 23.04 -2.09
N GLU A 461 9.59 24.16 -1.45
CA GLU A 461 10.29 24.71 -0.29
C GLU A 461 10.24 23.75 0.90
N ALA A 462 9.09 23.15 1.18
CA ALA A 462 8.94 22.19 2.27
C ALA A 462 9.76 20.91 2.05
N ARG A 463 9.92 20.46 0.80
CA ARG A 463 10.72 19.26 0.48
C ARG A 463 12.18 19.40 0.92
N ILE A 464 12.73 20.60 0.87
CA ILE A 464 14.14 20.85 1.21
C ILE A 464 14.33 21.49 2.59
N SER A 465 13.25 21.87 3.28
CA SER A 465 13.31 22.52 4.59
C SER A 465 13.71 21.53 5.70
N PRO A 466 14.71 21.84 6.53
CA PRO A 466 15.05 21.03 7.68
C PRO A 466 14.13 21.29 8.89
N ASP A 467 13.39 22.41 8.92
CA ASP A 467 12.53 22.81 10.03
C ASP A 467 11.13 22.15 9.94
N PRO A 468 10.77 21.22 10.83
CA PRO A 468 9.47 20.57 10.84
C PRO A 468 8.29 21.53 11.02
N ALA A 469 8.46 22.59 11.84
CA ALA A 469 7.40 23.55 12.09
C ALA A 469 7.16 24.45 10.86
N ALA A 470 8.21 24.82 10.15
CA ALA A 470 8.09 25.54 8.88
C ALA A 470 7.40 24.65 7.83
N ARG A 471 7.76 23.37 7.74
CA ARG A 471 7.08 22.42 6.84
C ARG A 471 5.61 22.30 7.14
N ASP A 472 5.22 22.14 8.41
CA ASP A 472 3.81 22.05 8.80
C ASP A 472 3.02 23.29 8.37
N ARG A 473 3.55 24.49 8.61
CA ARG A 473 2.92 25.75 8.15
C ARG A 473 2.73 25.81 6.64
N MET A 474 3.78 25.45 5.88
CA MET A 474 3.72 25.44 4.41
C MET A 474 2.69 24.42 3.90
N MET A 475 2.64 23.23 4.49
CA MET A 475 1.70 22.19 4.07
C MET A 475 0.25 22.55 4.41
N ARG A 476 -0.02 23.23 5.54
CA ARG A 476 -1.35 23.76 5.86
C ARG A 476 -1.76 24.87 4.89
N GLU A 477 -0.87 25.79 4.55
CA GLU A 477 -1.15 26.83 3.55
C GLU A 477 -1.45 26.21 2.18
N ALA A 478 -0.65 25.25 1.74
CA ALA A 478 -0.87 24.55 0.47
C ALA A 478 -2.21 23.79 0.45
N GLN A 479 -2.58 23.11 1.55
CA GLN A 479 -3.89 22.48 1.69
C GLN A 479 -5.02 23.50 1.54
N LYS A 480 -4.92 24.64 2.24
CA LYS A 480 -5.96 25.67 2.18
C LYS A 480 -6.16 26.18 0.76
N LEU A 481 -5.09 26.53 0.07
CA LEU A 481 -5.14 26.99 -1.32
C LEU A 481 -5.77 25.95 -2.24
N TRP A 482 -5.38 24.68 -2.09
CA TRP A 482 -5.93 23.60 -2.87
C TRP A 482 -7.42 23.38 -2.59
N MET A 483 -7.84 23.47 -1.33
CA MET A 483 -9.24 23.37 -0.93
C MET A 483 -10.07 24.54 -1.49
N ASP A 484 -9.51 25.75 -1.49
CA ASP A 484 -10.15 26.93 -2.07
C ASP A 484 -10.31 26.81 -3.59
N ASP A 485 -9.36 26.18 -4.30
CA ASP A 485 -9.40 25.93 -5.73
C ASP A 485 -10.31 24.77 -6.15
N ALA A 486 -10.65 23.91 -5.19
CA ALA A 486 -11.64 22.81 -5.30
C ALA A 486 -11.48 21.91 -6.56
N PRO A 487 -10.30 21.39 -6.92
CA PRO A 487 -10.15 20.60 -8.15
C PRO A 487 -10.81 19.22 -8.09
N TRP A 488 -11.20 18.77 -6.90
CA TRP A 488 -11.91 17.51 -6.70
C TRP A 488 -13.23 17.70 -5.94
N LEU A 489 -14.16 16.83 -6.18
CA LEU A 489 -15.25 16.54 -5.25
C LEU A 489 -14.73 15.49 -4.27
N LEU A 490 -14.33 15.92 -3.08
CA LEU A 490 -13.96 15.02 -2.00
C LEU A 490 -15.22 14.32 -1.48
N THR A 491 -15.22 12.99 -1.42
CA THR A 491 -16.38 12.24 -0.96
C THR A 491 -16.12 11.51 0.35
N ALA A 492 -15.19 10.56 0.37
CA ALA A 492 -14.89 9.78 1.58
C ALA A 492 -13.41 9.42 1.68
N TYR A 493 -12.96 9.16 2.91
CA TYR A 493 -11.83 8.30 3.21
C TYR A 493 -12.39 6.88 3.43
N PRO A 494 -12.33 6.00 2.42
CA PRO A 494 -12.82 4.64 2.58
C PRO A 494 -12.06 3.92 3.67
N GLN A 495 -12.76 3.19 4.50
CA GLN A 495 -12.14 2.30 5.48
C GLN A 495 -11.85 0.96 4.82
N THR A 496 -10.66 0.42 5.02
CA THR A 496 -10.32 -0.94 4.62
C THR A 496 -10.49 -1.89 5.80
N PHE A 497 -10.70 -3.16 5.50
CA PHE A 497 -11.00 -4.16 6.52
C PHE A 497 -10.27 -5.47 6.23
N GLU A 498 -9.81 -6.09 7.31
CA GLU A 498 -9.26 -7.43 7.30
C GLU A 498 -10.19 -8.39 8.05
N ALA A 499 -10.40 -9.57 7.51
CA ALA A 499 -11.20 -10.59 8.17
C ALA A 499 -10.41 -11.89 8.34
N MET A 500 -10.36 -12.37 9.58
CA MET A 500 -9.50 -13.47 9.97
C MET A 500 -10.14 -14.39 11.00
N ALA A 501 -9.57 -15.57 11.18
CA ALA A 501 -9.97 -16.48 12.25
C ALA A 501 -9.70 -15.84 13.62
N PRO A 502 -10.54 -16.10 14.65
CA PRO A 502 -10.44 -15.43 15.95
C PRO A 502 -9.10 -15.61 16.66
N ASN A 503 -8.45 -16.75 16.41
CA ASN A 503 -7.16 -17.11 17.00
C ASN A 503 -5.95 -16.51 16.26
N VAL A 504 -6.15 -15.75 15.18
CA VAL A 504 -5.05 -14.99 14.55
C VAL A 504 -4.78 -13.73 15.36
N ALA A 505 -3.54 -13.59 15.79
CA ALA A 505 -3.05 -12.47 16.60
C ALA A 505 -1.81 -11.83 15.96
N GLY A 506 -1.38 -10.67 16.50
CA GLY A 506 -0.17 -9.98 16.08
C GLY A 506 -0.30 -9.09 14.85
N TRP A 507 -1.48 -9.02 14.25
CA TRP A 507 -1.72 -8.14 13.11
C TRP A 507 -1.49 -6.65 13.47
N VAL A 508 -0.77 -5.95 12.61
CA VAL A 508 -0.48 -4.51 12.72
C VAL A 508 -0.91 -3.82 11.43
N PRO A 509 -1.71 -2.75 11.50
CA PRO A 509 -2.05 -2.00 10.31
C PRO A 509 -0.81 -1.27 9.76
N HIS A 510 -0.55 -1.45 8.47
CA HIS A 510 0.55 -0.79 7.76
C HIS A 510 0.02 0.32 6.83
N PRO A 511 0.81 1.40 6.61
CA PRO A 511 0.38 2.52 5.76
C PRO A 511 0.13 2.14 4.31
N ASP A 512 0.74 1.08 3.82
CA ASP A 512 0.55 0.55 2.49
C ASP A 512 -0.67 -0.38 2.37
N GLU A 513 -1.41 -0.56 3.49
CA GLU A 513 -2.61 -1.41 3.59
C GLU A 513 -2.36 -2.88 3.28
N HIS A 514 -1.11 -3.35 3.43
CA HIS A 514 -0.77 -4.75 3.27
C HIS A 514 -0.35 -5.36 4.61
N GLU A 515 -0.84 -6.56 4.89
CA GLU A 515 -0.48 -7.30 6.08
C GLU A 515 1.00 -7.74 6.04
N ARG A 516 1.61 -7.88 7.19
CA ARG A 516 2.93 -8.50 7.36
C ARG A 516 2.78 -9.84 8.06
N TRP A 517 2.95 -10.93 7.31
CA TRP A 517 2.77 -12.29 7.85
C TRP A 517 3.76 -12.62 8.96
N VAL A 518 4.91 -11.96 8.98
CA VAL A 518 5.93 -12.12 10.04
C VAL A 518 5.43 -11.66 11.42
N ASP A 519 4.48 -10.76 11.46
CA ASP A 519 3.91 -10.25 12.71
C ASP A 519 2.76 -11.16 13.22
N LEU A 520 2.23 -12.04 12.37
CA LEU A 520 1.10 -12.91 12.69
C LEU A 520 1.50 -14.13 13.49
N ARG A 521 0.61 -14.55 14.39
CA ARG A 521 0.72 -15.80 15.18
C ARG A 521 -0.64 -16.34 15.51
N LEU A 522 -0.71 -17.58 15.98
CA LEU A 522 -1.91 -18.13 16.60
C LEU A 522 -1.85 -17.91 18.12
N SER A 523 -2.97 -17.47 18.71
CA SER A 523 -3.17 -17.32 20.16
C SER A 523 -3.71 -18.58 20.78
#